data_5165b2fde7d7a1e46fc2c95b01f52730
#
_entry.id   5165b2fde7d7a1e46fc2c95b01f52730
#
_cell.length_a   1.000
_cell.length_b   1.000
_cell.length_c   1.000
_cell.angle_alpha   90.00
_cell.angle_beta   90.00
_cell.angle_gamma   90.00
#
_symmetry.space_group_name_H-M   'P 1'
#
loop_
_entity.id
_entity.type
_entity.pdbx_description
1 polymer ?
#
loop_
_entity_poly.entity_id
_entity_poly.type
_entity_poly.pdbx_seq_one_letter_code
_entity_poly.pdbx_strand_id
1 'polypeptide(L)'
;MMLIGACATTAQADSVTQEGNAYLKLMNEMGGNPADFNIDDGKKLWSEKRGPKNASLEQCNLGLGPGVVKGAYAQLPRYFADTGKVQDLESRLVTCMESLQGFSAKEADKEPFAKEGGNASPLENIAMYVAHESDGMKVAIPQNDAMEKLSYENGKKLFFYRAGPFSFSCAACHAESGKRIKISALPNLTNKEAAVSYATWPAYPNSQGVARTLEWRMLACARQQRWPAPKFTSSAVIDLITYMGVNSNGATLHTPSFKR
;
A
#
# COMPACT_ATOMS: atom_id res chain seq x y z
N MET A 1 -15.05 44.06 26.41
CA MET A 1 -15.64 42.92 25.68
C MET A 1 -14.81 42.73 24.41
N MET A 2 -13.79 41.88 24.49
CA MET A 2 -12.86 41.61 23.36
C MET A 2 -13.31 40.34 22.68
N LEU A 3 -13.69 40.44 21.40
CA LEU A 3 -14.00 39.33 20.52
C LEU A 3 -12.68 38.74 20.01
N ILE A 4 -12.32 37.56 20.47
CA ILE A 4 -11.21 36.79 19.92
C ILE A 4 -11.78 36.03 18.73
N GLY A 5 -11.39 36.46 17.52
CA GLY A 5 -11.72 35.78 16.30
C GLY A 5 -10.98 34.43 16.18
N ALA A 6 -11.71 33.34 16.13
CA ALA A 6 -11.16 32.03 15.80
C ALA A 6 -10.74 32.01 14.32
N CYS A 7 -9.43 32.02 14.06
CA CYS A 7 -8.88 31.78 12.72
C CYS A 7 -9.00 30.30 12.39
N ALA A 8 -9.84 29.97 11.43
CA ALA A 8 -10.06 28.61 10.96
C ALA A 8 -8.84 28.09 10.19
N THR A 9 -8.24 27.01 10.68
CA THR A 9 -7.09 26.30 10.06
C THR A 9 -7.53 25.18 9.11
N THR A 10 -8.53 25.42 8.29
CA THR A 10 -9.04 24.43 7.30
C THR A 10 -8.34 24.45 5.94
N ALA A 11 -7.49 25.44 5.67
CA ALA A 11 -6.98 25.70 4.31
C ALA A 11 -5.83 24.78 3.83
N GLN A 12 -5.20 23.97 4.70
CA GLN A 12 -3.94 23.31 4.35
C GLN A 12 -4.09 21.84 3.89
N ALA A 13 -5.13 21.16 4.29
CA ALA A 13 -5.44 19.80 3.81
C ALA A 13 -6.00 19.85 2.38
N ASP A 14 -6.76 20.88 2.03
CA ASP A 14 -7.36 21.06 0.70
C ASP A 14 -6.32 21.36 -0.39
N SER A 15 -5.21 22.04 -0.08
CA SER A 15 -4.21 22.40 -1.07
C SER A 15 -3.43 21.21 -1.62
N VAL A 16 -3.05 20.26 -0.77
CA VAL A 16 -2.31 19.06 -1.19
C VAL A 16 -3.20 18.15 -2.04
N THR A 17 -4.47 18.07 -1.72
CA THR A 17 -5.47 17.30 -2.50
C THR A 17 -5.77 17.98 -3.83
N GLN A 18 -5.88 19.33 -3.85
CA GLN A 18 -6.11 20.10 -5.06
C GLN A 18 -4.90 20.05 -6.02
N GLU A 19 -3.69 20.19 -5.52
CA GLU A 19 -2.47 20.06 -6.35
C GLU A 19 -2.32 18.63 -6.91
N GLY A 20 -2.63 17.60 -6.11
CA GLY A 20 -2.65 16.22 -6.56
C GLY A 20 -3.68 15.98 -7.67
N ASN A 21 -4.89 16.48 -7.50
CA ASN A 21 -5.96 16.35 -8.49
C ASN A 21 -5.68 17.16 -9.77
N ALA A 22 -5.12 18.37 -9.66
CA ALA A 22 -4.71 19.17 -10.82
C ALA A 22 -3.60 18.47 -11.61
N TYR A 23 -2.65 17.83 -10.92
CA TYR A 23 -1.58 17.09 -11.55
C TYR A 23 -2.10 15.81 -12.24
N LEU A 24 -2.99 15.05 -11.60
CA LEU A 24 -3.65 13.88 -12.21
C LEU A 24 -4.45 14.28 -13.45
N LYS A 25 -5.15 15.42 -13.42
CA LYS A 25 -5.86 15.96 -14.58
C LYS A 25 -4.89 16.27 -15.71
N LEU A 26 -3.78 16.96 -15.41
CA LEU A 26 -2.75 17.30 -16.40
C LEU A 26 -2.14 16.02 -17.02
N MET A 27 -1.84 15.00 -16.21
CA MET A 27 -1.30 13.73 -16.69
C MET A 27 -2.28 13.01 -17.61
N ASN A 28 -3.57 12.99 -17.26
CA ASN A 28 -4.61 12.43 -18.12
C ASN A 28 -4.74 13.17 -19.45
N GLU A 29 -4.59 14.51 -19.42
CA GLU A 29 -4.57 15.35 -20.63
C GLU A 29 -3.31 15.14 -21.49
N MET A 30 -2.20 14.72 -20.88
CA MET A 30 -0.90 14.48 -21.55
C MET A 30 -0.69 13.04 -22.04
N GLY A 31 -1.65 12.13 -21.85
CA GLY A 31 -1.53 10.76 -22.36
C GLY A 31 -1.69 9.64 -21.35
N GLY A 32 -2.21 9.93 -20.15
CA GLY A 32 -2.58 8.94 -19.16
C GLY A 32 -1.62 8.82 -17.98
N ASN A 33 -1.98 7.95 -17.04
CA ASN A 33 -1.15 7.61 -15.88
C ASN A 33 -0.04 6.65 -16.33
N PRO A 34 1.26 6.93 -16.11
CA PRO A 34 2.33 5.98 -16.43
C PRO A 34 2.16 4.60 -15.77
N ALA A 35 1.39 4.52 -14.68
CA ALA A 35 1.05 3.25 -14.06
C ALA A 35 0.13 2.36 -14.93
N ASP A 36 -0.52 2.90 -15.96
CA ASP A 36 -1.42 2.14 -16.84
C ASP A 36 -0.67 0.98 -17.51
N PHE A 37 0.58 1.18 -17.93
CA PHE A 37 1.43 0.10 -18.44
C PHE A 37 1.64 -1.02 -17.43
N ASN A 38 1.79 -0.68 -16.14
CA ASN A 38 1.95 -1.67 -15.07
C ASN A 38 0.65 -2.44 -14.82
N ILE A 39 -0.50 -1.77 -14.95
CA ILE A 39 -1.83 -2.39 -14.83
C ILE A 39 -2.03 -3.41 -15.95
N ASP A 40 -1.74 -3.03 -17.20
CA ASP A 40 -1.89 -3.90 -18.37
C ASP A 40 -0.96 -5.12 -18.28
N ASP A 41 0.31 -4.92 -17.91
CA ASP A 41 1.26 -6.00 -17.67
C ASP A 41 0.78 -6.91 -16.53
N GLY A 42 0.28 -6.32 -15.44
CA GLY A 42 -0.26 -7.06 -14.30
C GLY A 42 -1.46 -7.91 -14.67
N LYS A 43 -2.37 -7.37 -15.47
CA LYS A 43 -3.53 -8.10 -16.00
C LYS A 43 -3.12 -9.27 -16.87
N LYS A 44 -2.14 -9.07 -17.75
CA LYS A 44 -1.56 -10.13 -18.58
C LYS A 44 -0.94 -11.21 -17.70
N LEU A 45 -0.10 -10.85 -16.75
CA LEU A 45 0.58 -11.76 -15.82
C LEU A 45 -0.40 -12.55 -14.93
N TRP A 46 -1.57 -11.98 -14.59
CA TRP A 46 -2.62 -12.65 -13.83
C TRP A 46 -3.20 -13.86 -14.56
N SER A 47 -3.45 -13.73 -15.87
CA SER A 47 -4.01 -14.78 -16.71
C SER A 47 -2.95 -15.67 -17.38
N GLU A 48 -1.69 -15.26 -17.39
CA GLU A 48 -0.60 -16.02 -18.01
C GLU A 48 -0.27 -17.29 -17.21
N LYS A 49 -0.13 -18.40 -17.90
CA LYS A 49 0.34 -19.65 -17.30
C LYS A 49 1.84 -19.59 -17.07
N ARG A 50 2.26 -19.67 -15.80
CA ARG A 50 3.64 -19.48 -15.36
C ARG A 50 4.04 -20.53 -14.32
N GLY A 51 5.34 -20.54 -14.02
CA GLY A 51 5.93 -21.40 -13.00
C GLY A 51 5.96 -22.89 -13.36
N PRO A 52 6.54 -23.72 -12.48
CA PRO A 52 6.68 -25.17 -12.72
C PRO A 52 5.37 -25.91 -12.99
N LYS A 53 4.24 -25.43 -12.43
CA LYS A 53 2.91 -26.03 -12.63
C LYS A 53 2.21 -25.53 -13.88
N ASN A 54 2.81 -24.61 -14.64
CA ASN A 54 2.22 -24.02 -15.85
C ASN A 54 0.76 -23.56 -15.63
N ALA A 55 0.51 -22.81 -14.55
CA ALA A 55 -0.82 -22.35 -14.14
C ALA A 55 -0.90 -20.82 -14.07
N SER A 56 -2.11 -20.27 -14.28
CA SER A 56 -2.40 -18.86 -14.08
C SER A 56 -2.75 -18.55 -12.60
N LEU A 57 -2.90 -17.27 -12.29
CA LEU A 57 -3.40 -16.82 -10.98
C LEU A 57 -4.93 -16.68 -10.90
N GLU A 58 -5.65 -17.04 -11.96
CA GLU A 58 -7.12 -16.88 -12.04
C GLU A 58 -7.91 -17.70 -11.00
N GLN A 59 -7.25 -18.62 -10.29
CA GLN A 59 -7.83 -19.34 -9.16
C GLN A 59 -7.35 -18.81 -7.79
N CYS A 60 -6.55 -17.75 -7.79
CA CYS A 60 -6.07 -17.14 -6.55
C CYS A 60 -7.25 -16.55 -5.76
N ASN A 61 -7.40 -16.98 -4.50
CA ASN A 61 -8.39 -16.42 -3.61
C ASN A 61 -7.81 -15.23 -2.84
N LEU A 62 -8.20 -14.04 -3.21
CA LEU A 62 -7.79 -12.78 -2.56
C LEU A 62 -8.70 -12.41 -1.37
N GLY A 63 -9.51 -13.35 -0.88
CA GLY A 63 -10.40 -13.17 0.28
C GLY A 63 -11.87 -12.99 -0.06
N LEU A 64 -12.22 -12.88 -1.35
CA LEU A 64 -13.60 -12.77 -1.84
C LEU A 64 -14.07 -14.02 -2.60
N GLY A 65 -13.23 -15.05 -2.62
CA GLY A 65 -13.44 -16.28 -3.38
C GLY A 65 -12.38 -16.46 -4.49
N PRO A 66 -12.23 -17.67 -5.02
CA PRO A 66 -11.27 -17.95 -6.09
C PRO A 66 -11.52 -17.08 -7.31
N GLY A 67 -10.48 -16.41 -7.80
CA GLY A 67 -10.51 -15.58 -9.01
C GLY A 67 -11.21 -14.24 -8.90
N VAL A 68 -11.80 -13.92 -7.76
CA VAL A 68 -12.47 -12.62 -7.55
C VAL A 68 -11.42 -11.54 -7.27
N VAL A 69 -11.17 -10.69 -8.24
CA VAL A 69 -10.19 -9.59 -8.15
C VAL A 69 -10.88 -8.28 -7.74
N LYS A 70 -12.04 -8.00 -8.34
CA LYS A 70 -12.76 -6.75 -8.12
C LYS A 70 -13.12 -6.54 -6.65
N GLY A 71 -12.64 -5.44 -6.06
CA GLY A 71 -12.89 -5.09 -4.67
C GLY A 71 -12.02 -5.82 -3.64
N ALA A 72 -11.17 -6.74 -4.06
CA ALA A 72 -10.35 -7.51 -3.13
C ALA A 72 -9.35 -6.64 -2.38
N TYR A 73 -8.66 -5.72 -3.08
CA TYR A 73 -7.69 -4.83 -2.45
C TYR A 73 -8.30 -3.93 -1.38
N ALA A 74 -9.55 -3.52 -1.55
CA ALA A 74 -10.24 -2.69 -0.57
C ALA A 74 -10.44 -3.36 0.80
N GLN A 75 -10.28 -4.69 0.87
CA GLN A 75 -10.47 -5.50 2.08
C GLN A 75 -9.18 -6.21 2.54
N LEU A 76 -8.03 -5.80 2.04
CA LEU A 76 -6.72 -6.31 2.44
C LEU A 76 -5.94 -5.24 3.23
N PRO A 77 -5.22 -5.65 4.29
CA PRO A 77 -4.98 -7.01 4.80
C PRO A 77 -6.17 -7.66 5.51
N ARG A 78 -6.22 -9.00 5.48
CA ARG A 78 -7.22 -9.78 6.20
C ARG A 78 -6.67 -11.16 6.60
N TYR A 79 -7.39 -11.85 7.48
CA TYR A 79 -7.07 -13.23 7.86
C TYR A 79 -7.45 -14.21 6.74
N PHE A 80 -6.56 -15.20 6.50
CA PHE A 80 -6.75 -16.31 5.57
C PHE A 80 -6.63 -17.64 6.31
N ALA A 81 -7.71 -18.39 6.34
CA ALA A 81 -7.77 -19.67 7.07
C ALA A 81 -6.86 -20.75 6.47
N ASP A 82 -6.60 -20.73 5.17
CA ASP A 82 -5.72 -21.66 4.46
C ASP A 82 -4.24 -21.53 4.87
N THR A 83 -3.83 -20.35 5.30
CA THR A 83 -2.46 -20.11 5.79
C THR A 83 -2.39 -19.89 7.30
N GLY A 84 -3.52 -19.66 7.96
CA GLY A 84 -3.59 -19.27 9.38
C GLY A 84 -2.97 -17.91 9.68
N LYS A 85 -2.87 -17.02 8.68
CA LYS A 85 -2.17 -15.72 8.79
C LYS A 85 -3.02 -14.57 8.29
N VAL A 86 -2.76 -13.39 8.84
CA VAL A 86 -3.16 -12.14 8.19
C VAL A 86 -2.19 -11.89 7.03
N GLN A 87 -2.74 -11.59 5.86
CA GLN A 87 -1.97 -11.31 4.66
C GLN A 87 -2.47 -10.03 3.99
N ASP A 88 -1.55 -9.25 3.50
CA ASP A 88 -1.81 -8.15 2.57
C ASP A 88 -1.82 -8.67 1.13
N LEU A 89 -1.92 -7.76 0.16
CA LEU A 89 -1.98 -8.16 -1.24
C LEU A 89 -0.72 -8.90 -1.68
N GLU A 90 0.45 -8.37 -1.37
CA GLU A 90 1.73 -8.88 -1.83
C GLU A 90 2.01 -10.27 -1.24
N SER A 91 1.84 -10.44 0.05
CA SER A 91 2.03 -11.75 0.70
C SER A 91 0.99 -12.79 0.25
N ARG A 92 -0.22 -12.36 -0.08
CA ARG A 92 -1.25 -13.25 -0.64
C ARG A 92 -0.92 -13.66 -2.07
N LEU A 93 -0.42 -12.76 -2.89
CA LEU A 93 0.06 -13.08 -4.24
C LEU A 93 1.23 -14.07 -4.21
N VAL A 94 2.20 -13.88 -3.30
CA VAL A 94 3.29 -14.86 -3.08
C VAL A 94 2.72 -16.24 -2.76
N THR A 95 1.76 -16.34 -1.83
CA THR A 95 1.09 -17.60 -1.49
C THR A 95 0.42 -18.25 -2.71
N CYS A 96 -0.24 -17.45 -3.55
CA CYS A 96 -0.86 -17.97 -4.78
C CYS A 96 0.19 -18.41 -5.82
N MET A 97 1.29 -17.67 -5.97
CA MET A 97 2.39 -18.05 -6.86
C MET A 97 3.03 -19.39 -6.43
N GLU A 98 3.20 -19.60 -5.12
CA GLU A 98 3.70 -20.86 -4.58
C GLU A 98 2.70 -22.00 -4.77
N SER A 99 1.46 -21.80 -4.39
CA SER A 99 0.45 -22.87 -4.38
C SER A 99 -0.07 -23.24 -5.75
N LEU A 100 -0.39 -22.25 -6.61
CA LEU A 100 -0.96 -22.46 -7.93
C LEU A 100 0.10 -22.65 -9.00
N GLN A 101 1.12 -21.79 -9.03
CA GLN A 101 2.14 -21.79 -10.09
C GLN A 101 3.34 -22.67 -9.74
N GLY A 102 3.53 -23.03 -8.48
CA GLY A 102 4.60 -23.92 -8.02
C GLY A 102 5.97 -23.22 -7.92
N PHE A 103 6.01 -21.89 -7.87
CA PHE A 103 7.25 -21.19 -7.54
C PHE A 103 7.70 -21.55 -6.12
N SER A 104 9.01 -21.66 -5.91
CA SER A 104 9.52 -21.74 -4.55
C SER A 104 9.36 -20.40 -3.82
N ALA A 105 9.27 -20.42 -2.49
CA ALA A 105 9.22 -19.19 -1.69
C ALA A 105 10.34 -18.20 -2.06
N LYS A 106 11.55 -18.72 -2.32
CA LYS A 106 12.68 -17.92 -2.74
C LYS A 106 12.52 -17.30 -4.13
N GLU A 107 11.82 -17.96 -5.05
CA GLU A 107 11.55 -17.43 -6.40
C GLU A 107 10.36 -16.48 -6.39
N ALA A 108 9.30 -16.82 -5.66
CA ALA A 108 8.13 -15.97 -5.50
C ALA A 108 8.46 -14.68 -4.71
N ASP A 109 9.37 -14.77 -3.74
CA ASP A 109 9.85 -13.65 -2.91
C ASP A 109 11.16 -13.03 -3.46
N LYS A 110 11.68 -13.57 -4.58
CA LYS A 110 12.91 -13.08 -5.19
C LYS A 110 12.67 -11.75 -5.87
N GLU A 111 13.04 -10.70 -5.19
CA GLU A 111 12.90 -9.32 -5.65
C GLU A 111 11.43 -8.99 -6.02
N PRO A 112 10.45 -9.28 -5.14
CA PRO A 112 9.08 -8.83 -5.37
C PRO A 112 9.03 -7.31 -5.52
N PHE A 113 10.09 -6.65 -5.10
CA PHE A 113 10.28 -5.22 -5.12
C PHE A 113 11.56 -4.89 -5.87
N ALA A 114 11.40 -4.33 -7.05
CA ALA A 114 12.54 -3.96 -7.87
C ALA A 114 13.51 -3.05 -7.11
N LYS A 115 14.78 -3.17 -7.45
CA LYS A 115 15.84 -2.28 -6.94
C LYS A 115 15.49 -0.84 -7.27
N GLU A 116 15.94 0.09 -6.43
CA GLU A 116 15.81 1.52 -6.68
C GLU A 116 16.33 1.84 -8.10
N GLY A 117 15.48 2.48 -8.92
CA GLY A 117 15.78 2.74 -10.34
C GLY A 117 15.59 1.55 -11.29
N GLY A 118 15.12 0.38 -10.81
CA GLY A 118 14.78 -0.77 -11.65
C GLY A 118 13.31 -0.76 -12.09
N ASN A 119 12.97 -1.56 -13.10
CA ASN A 119 11.60 -1.78 -13.53
C ASN A 119 10.76 -2.41 -12.41
N ALA A 120 9.43 -2.26 -12.50
CA ALA A 120 8.52 -2.98 -11.61
C ALA A 120 8.69 -4.50 -11.80
N SER A 121 8.62 -5.25 -10.71
CA SER A 121 8.64 -6.70 -10.74
C SER A 121 7.30 -7.26 -11.24
N PRO A 122 7.24 -8.53 -11.66
CA PRO A 122 5.96 -9.17 -11.98
C PRO A 122 4.95 -9.10 -10.83
N LEU A 123 5.39 -9.22 -9.58
CA LEU A 123 4.52 -9.10 -8.41
C LEU A 123 3.96 -7.68 -8.27
N GLU A 124 4.80 -6.66 -8.43
CA GLU A 124 4.37 -5.26 -8.37
C GLU A 124 3.36 -4.94 -9.48
N ASN A 125 3.58 -5.43 -10.70
CA ASN A 125 2.63 -5.24 -11.80
C ASN A 125 1.29 -5.92 -11.51
N ILE A 126 1.28 -7.15 -11.00
CA ILE A 126 0.04 -7.85 -10.59
C ILE A 126 -0.65 -7.08 -9.46
N ALA A 127 0.11 -6.56 -8.48
CA ALA A 127 -0.45 -5.75 -7.41
C ALA A 127 -1.10 -4.45 -7.93
N MET A 128 -0.52 -3.79 -8.95
CA MET A 128 -1.12 -2.63 -9.61
C MET A 128 -2.46 -2.99 -10.24
N TYR A 129 -2.54 -4.11 -10.99
CA TYR A 129 -3.77 -4.58 -11.59
C TYR A 129 -4.85 -4.86 -10.54
N VAL A 130 -4.53 -5.64 -9.51
CA VAL A 130 -5.50 -6.00 -8.45
C VAL A 130 -5.99 -4.77 -7.70
N ALA A 131 -5.10 -3.82 -7.41
CA ALA A 131 -5.47 -2.59 -6.75
C ALA A 131 -6.37 -1.72 -7.63
N HIS A 132 -6.07 -1.61 -8.94
CA HIS A 132 -6.88 -0.90 -9.92
C HIS A 132 -8.32 -1.42 -9.98
N GLU A 133 -8.53 -2.72 -9.89
CA GLU A 133 -9.87 -3.34 -9.86
C GLU A 133 -10.68 -2.98 -8.59
N SER A 134 -10.06 -2.27 -7.66
CA SER A 134 -10.71 -1.71 -6.46
C SER A 134 -10.79 -0.18 -6.47
N ASP A 135 -10.35 0.47 -7.55
CA ASP A 135 -10.37 1.94 -7.65
C ASP A 135 -11.80 2.49 -7.48
N GLY A 136 -11.94 3.62 -6.80
CA GLY A 136 -13.23 4.22 -6.46
C GLY A 136 -14.00 3.52 -5.32
N MET A 137 -13.56 2.36 -4.85
CA MET A 137 -14.21 1.65 -3.74
C MET A 137 -13.75 2.19 -2.38
N LYS A 138 -14.53 1.89 -1.34
CA LYS A 138 -14.19 2.25 0.03
C LYS A 138 -13.25 1.22 0.65
N VAL A 139 -12.18 1.69 1.30
CA VAL A 139 -11.35 0.85 2.17
C VAL A 139 -12.24 0.27 3.27
N ALA A 140 -12.20 -1.05 3.44
CA ALA A 140 -13.03 -1.81 4.36
C ALA A 140 -12.25 -3.00 4.96
N ILE A 141 -11.10 -2.72 5.54
CA ILE A 141 -10.22 -3.74 6.13
C ILE A 141 -10.92 -4.35 7.34
N PRO A 142 -11.12 -5.68 7.35
CA PRO A 142 -11.89 -6.34 8.39
C PRO A 142 -11.15 -6.36 9.73
N GLN A 143 -11.92 -6.38 10.82
CA GLN A 143 -11.47 -6.52 12.20
C GLN A 143 -12.38 -7.50 12.96
N ASN A 144 -12.90 -8.52 12.27
CA ASN A 144 -13.83 -9.47 12.87
C ASN A 144 -13.10 -10.67 13.49
N ASP A 145 -11.98 -11.08 12.88
CA ASP A 145 -11.14 -12.19 13.37
C ASP A 145 -10.18 -11.73 14.48
N ALA A 146 -9.85 -12.65 15.39
CA ALA A 146 -8.90 -12.39 16.49
C ALA A 146 -7.50 -12.09 15.97
N MET A 147 -7.08 -12.72 14.86
CA MET A 147 -5.78 -12.49 14.23
C MET A 147 -5.72 -11.12 13.55
N GLU A 148 -6.82 -10.64 12.97
CA GLU A 148 -6.91 -9.29 12.39
C GLU A 148 -6.75 -8.20 13.47
N LYS A 149 -7.43 -8.39 14.60
CA LYS A 149 -7.29 -7.49 15.78
C LYS A 149 -5.89 -7.52 16.34
N LEU A 150 -5.29 -8.72 16.45
CA LEU A 150 -3.91 -8.86 16.93
C LEU A 150 -2.92 -8.18 15.97
N SER A 151 -3.09 -8.35 14.68
CA SER A 151 -2.27 -7.69 13.65
C SER A 151 -2.38 -6.16 13.76
N TYR A 152 -3.59 -5.62 13.95
CA TYR A 152 -3.79 -4.19 14.19
C TYR A 152 -3.03 -3.69 15.43
N GLU A 153 -3.16 -4.39 16.57
CA GLU A 153 -2.50 -4.00 17.82
C GLU A 153 -0.97 -4.12 17.73
N ASN A 154 -0.46 -5.12 17.05
CA ASN A 154 0.98 -5.26 16.78
C ASN A 154 1.48 -4.14 15.87
N GLY A 155 0.75 -3.84 14.80
CA GLY A 155 1.06 -2.74 13.91
C GLY A 155 1.08 -1.39 14.62
N LYS A 156 0.12 -1.16 15.52
CA LYS A 156 0.10 0.02 16.39
C LYS A 156 1.34 0.09 17.26
N LYS A 157 1.73 -1.00 17.91
CA LYS A 157 2.96 -1.04 18.74
C LYS A 157 4.20 -0.72 17.90
N LEU A 158 4.32 -1.33 16.72
CA LEU A 158 5.43 -1.10 15.79
C LEU A 158 5.47 0.34 15.28
N PHE A 159 4.32 0.94 15.01
CA PHE A 159 4.22 2.32 14.54
C PHE A 159 4.80 3.33 15.54
N PHE A 160 4.64 3.07 16.85
CA PHE A 160 5.18 3.91 17.92
C PHE A 160 6.55 3.45 18.43
N TYR A 161 7.03 2.27 18.00
CA TYR A 161 8.31 1.73 18.43
C TYR A 161 9.48 2.55 17.89
N ARG A 162 10.35 2.99 18.78
CA ARG A 162 11.55 3.77 18.43
C ARG A 162 12.72 2.85 18.17
N ALA A 163 13.36 3.02 17.01
CA ALA A 163 14.47 2.17 16.58
C ALA A 163 15.52 2.96 15.79
N GLY A 164 16.62 2.26 15.49
CA GLY A 164 17.73 2.81 14.72
C GLY A 164 18.57 3.84 15.48
N PRO A 165 19.67 4.31 14.88
CA PRO A 165 20.64 5.20 15.53
C PRO A 165 20.06 6.56 15.90
N PHE A 166 18.97 6.97 15.23
CA PHE A 166 18.30 8.24 15.53
C PHE A 166 17.15 8.09 16.53
N SER A 167 16.88 6.86 17.00
CA SER A 167 15.74 6.58 17.89
C SER A 167 14.42 7.18 17.40
N PHE A 168 14.12 7.06 16.12
CA PHE A 168 12.86 7.47 15.53
C PHE A 168 11.83 6.33 15.49
N SER A 169 10.57 6.71 15.39
CA SER A 169 9.43 5.81 15.10
C SER A 169 8.68 6.35 13.89
N CYS A 170 7.78 5.55 13.31
CA CYS A 170 6.84 6.06 12.28
C CYS A 170 6.06 7.25 12.87
N ALA A 171 5.63 7.14 14.14
CA ALA A 171 4.92 8.17 14.87
C ALA A 171 5.69 9.49 15.02
N ALA A 172 7.03 9.46 15.09
CA ALA A 172 7.83 10.67 15.17
C ALA A 172 7.58 11.66 14.01
N CYS A 173 7.23 11.12 12.85
CA CYS A 173 6.91 11.89 11.63
C CYS A 173 5.42 11.89 11.30
N HIS A 174 4.67 10.83 11.66
CA HIS A 174 3.33 10.57 11.17
C HIS A 174 2.23 10.50 12.25
N ALA A 175 2.48 10.95 13.49
CA ALA A 175 1.46 11.00 14.54
C ALA A 175 0.90 12.39 14.81
N GLU A 176 1.36 13.42 14.12
CA GLU A 176 0.89 14.79 14.27
C GLU A 176 0.64 15.42 12.90
N SER A 177 -0.45 16.18 12.80
CA SER A 177 -0.77 16.95 11.59
C SER A 177 0.18 18.13 11.41
N GLY A 178 0.42 18.51 10.16
CA GLY A 178 1.28 19.67 9.82
C GLY A 178 2.79 19.40 9.83
N LYS A 179 3.22 18.18 10.15
CA LYS A 179 4.64 17.79 10.01
C LYS A 179 5.08 17.84 8.55
N ARG A 180 6.35 18.14 8.36
CA ARG A 180 6.96 18.24 7.03
C ARG A 180 8.36 17.62 7.03
N ILE A 181 8.74 17.07 5.89
CA ILE A 181 10.13 16.72 5.58
C ILE A 181 10.53 17.45 4.31
N LYS A 182 11.53 18.32 4.38
CA LYS A 182 11.87 19.26 3.31
C LYS A 182 10.61 20.06 2.88
N ILE A 183 10.24 20.01 1.62
CA ILE A 183 9.05 20.68 1.07
C ILE A 183 7.77 19.82 1.14
N SER A 184 7.89 18.53 1.48
CA SER A 184 6.77 17.60 1.48
C SER A 184 6.04 17.60 2.82
N ALA A 185 4.71 17.75 2.79
CA ALA A 185 3.86 17.53 3.95
C ALA A 185 3.82 16.03 4.29
N LEU A 186 3.80 15.72 5.57
CA LEU A 186 3.69 14.36 6.09
C LEU A 186 2.26 14.15 6.62
N PRO A 187 1.55 13.11 6.15
CA PRO A 187 0.21 12.83 6.65
C PRO A 187 0.27 12.32 8.08
N ASN A 188 -0.73 12.67 8.88
CA ASN A 188 -0.96 12.02 10.17
C ASN A 188 -1.64 10.67 9.92
N LEU A 189 -0.92 9.57 10.19
CA LEU A 189 -1.39 8.20 9.94
C LEU A 189 -2.13 7.58 11.14
N THR A 190 -2.38 8.36 12.19
CA THR A 190 -3.10 7.89 13.40
C THR A 190 -4.57 8.28 13.42
N ASN A 191 -5.00 9.10 12.48
CA ASN A 191 -6.37 9.62 12.40
C ASN A 191 -6.93 9.53 10.97
N LYS A 192 -8.06 10.18 10.72
CA LYS A 192 -8.72 10.18 9.40
C LYS A 192 -7.90 10.81 8.26
N GLU A 193 -6.86 11.58 8.55
CA GLU A 193 -5.93 12.07 7.53
C GLU A 193 -5.10 10.93 6.92
N ALA A 194 -4.94 9.82 7.66
CA ALA A 194 -4.36 8.59 7.15
C ALA A 194 -5.09 8.09 5.90
N ALA A 195 -6.39 8.28 5.87
CA ALA A 195 -7.27 7.81 4.82
C ALA A 195 -6.81 8.22 3.42
N VAL A 196 -6.45 9.48 3.24
CA VAL A 196 -6.00 10.00 1.93
C VAL A 196 -4.66 9.39 1.53
N SER A 197 -3.74 9.23 2.49
CA SER A 197 -2.41 8.71 2.19
C SER A 197 -2.42 7.21 1.87
N TYR A 198 -3.12 6.41 2.67
CA TYR A 198 -3.23 4.97 2.48
C TYR A 198 -3.96 4.63 1.17
N ALA A 199 -5.10 5.26 0.96
CA ALA A 199 -5.99 5.00 -0.18
C ALA A 199 -5.42 5.39 -1.56
N THR A 200 -4.23 5.98 -1.58
CA THR A 200 -3.50 6.34 -2.80
C THR A 200 -2.29 5.45 -3.08
N TRP A 201 -2.20 4.31 -2.41
CA TRP A 201 -1.21 3.26 -2.70
C TRP A 201 -1.92 2.01 -3.23
N PRO A 202 -1.28 1.23 -4.12
CA PRO A 202 0.02 1.45 -4.77
C PRO A 202 0.04 2.71 -5.64
N ALA A 203 1.23 3.15 -6.02
CA ALA A 203 1.40 4.42 -6.73
C ALA A 203 2.57 4.40 -7.73
N TYR A 204 2.58 5.38 -8.62
CA TYR A 204 3.72 5.71 -9.47
C TYR A 204 4.41 6.97 -8.92
N PRO A 205 5.48 6.84 -8.11
CA PRO A 205 6.25 7.99 -7.67
C PRO A 205 7.13 8.52 -8.82
N ASN A 206 6.97 9.78 -9.19
CA ASN A 206 7.76 10.40 -10.27
C ASN A 206 9.27 10.28 -10.04
N SER A 207 9.70 10.44 -8.77
CA SER A 207 11.11 10.32 -8.40
C SER A 207 11.70 8.92 -8.62
N GLN A 208 10.87 7.90 -8.78
CA GLN A 208 11.28 6.52 -9.04
C GLN A 208 11.15 6.13 -10.51
N GLY A 209 10.29 6.83 -11.27
CA GLY A 209 10.00 6.51 -12.67
C GLY A 209 9.35 5.13 -12.89
N VAL A 210 8.77 4.54 -11.85
CA VAL A 210 8.18 3.20 -11.89
C VAL A 210 7.14 3.03 -10.76
N ALA A 211 6.13 2.18 -11.00
CA ALA A 211 5.12 1.85 -10.00
C ALA A 211 5.72 1.14 -8.78
N ARG A 212 5.19 1.46 -7.60
CA ARG A 212 5.64 0.94 -6.31
C ARG A 212 4.46 0.61 -5.40
N THR A 213 4.65 -0.37 -4.52
CA THR A 213 3.67 -0.75 -3.51
C THR A 213 3.85 0.02 -2.21
N LEU A 214 2.90 -0.14 -1.27
CA LEU A 214 3.02 0.47 0.05
C LEU A 214 4.16 -0.16 0.87
N GLU A 215 4.40 -1.47 0.73
CA GLU A 215 5.54 -2.14 1.37
C GLU A 215 6.87 -1.50 0.94
N TRP A 216 7.03 -1.26 -0.36
CA TRP A 216 8.21 -0.56 -0.85
C TRP A 216 8.34 0.84 -0.22
N ARG A 217 7.23 1.57 -0.05
CA ARG A 217 7.25 2.89 0.59
C ARG A 217 7.72 2.80 2.04
N MET A 218 7.29 1.79 2.77
CA MET A 218 7.73 1.58 4.15
C MET A 218 9.22 1.26 4.22
N LEU A 219 9.75 0.43 3.32
CA LEU A 219 11.18 0.17 3.21
C LEU A 219 11.97 1.45 2.92
N ALA A 220 11.49 2.30 2.01
CA ALA A 220 12.13 3.56 1.70
C ALA A 220 12.16 4.50 2.93
N CYS A 221 11.08 4.56 3.72
CA CYS A 221 11.06 5.29 4.98
C CYS A 221 12.05 4.71 6.00
N ALA A 222 12.10 3.38 6.18
CA ALA A 222 13.01 2.72 7.09
C ALA A 222 14.48 3.03 6.76
N ARG A 223 14.85 2.98 5.47
CA ARG A 223 16.19 3.36 5.01
C ARG A 223 16.53 4.83 5.33
N GLN A 224 15.60 5.75 5.12
CA GLN A 224 15.81 7.17 5.44
C GLN A 224 16.03 7.38 6.95
N GLN A 225 15.39 6.58 7.80
CA GLN A 225 15.55 6.60 9.25
C GLN A 225 16.74 5.77 9.75
N ARG A 226 17.46 5.10 8.84
CA ARG A 226 18.53 4.14 9.15
C ARG A 226 18.04 3.02 10.09
N TRP A 227 16.82 2.62 9.92
CA TRP A 227 16.29 1.43 10.56
C TRP A 227 16.87 0.17 9.92
N PRO A 228 16.90 -0.96 10.66
CA PRO A 228 17.06 -2.26 10.02
C PRO A 228 16.02 -2.39 8.91
N ALA A 229 16.45 -2.83 7.73
CA ALA A 229 15.55 -2.98 6.60
C ALA A 229 14.42 -3.98 6.94
N PRO A 230 13.15 -3.59 6.90
CA PRO A 230 12.07 -4.53 7.10
C PRO A 230 12.09 -5.55 5.95
N LYS A 231 11.87 -6.82 6.29
CA LYS A 231 11.74 -7.85 5.27
C LYS A 231 10.33 -7.74 4.65
N PHE A 232 10.27 -7.69 3.33
CA PHE A 232 9.00 -7.72 2.59
C PHE A 232 8.17 -8.95 2.97
N THR A 233 6.86 -8.82 2.88
CA THR A 233 5.87 -9.86 3.23
C THR A 233 6.00 -10.42 4.65
N SER A 234 6.80 -9.76 5.51
CA SER A 234 6.92 -10.15 6.90
C SER A 234 5.70 -9.73 7.72
N SER A 235 5.42 -10.47 8.80
CA SER A 235 4.34 -10.11 9.72
C SER A 235 4.43 -8.68 10.24
N ALA A 236 5.65 -8.18 10.50
CA ALA A 236 5.87 -6.81 10.96
C ALA A 236 5.41 -5.76 9.93
N VAL A 237 5.66 -6.00 8.64
CA VAL A 237 5.22 -5.12 7.55
C VAL A 237 3.71 -5.20 7.40
N ILE A 238 3.16 -6.42 7.37
CA ILE A 238 1.71 -6.67 7.25
C ILE A 238 0.95 -6.04 8.44
N ASP A 239 1.47 -6.19 9.67
CA ASP A 239 0.88 -5.58 10.86
C ASP A 239 0.85 -4.05 10.77
N LEU A 240 1.94 -3.41 10.29
CA LEU A 240 1.97 -1.97 10.05
C LEU A 240 0.95 -1.53 8.99
N ILE A 241 0.82 -2.29 7.88
CA ILE A 241 -0.18 -2.03 6.83
C ILE A 241 -1.58 -2.18 7.41
N THR A 242 -1.82 -3.21 8.24
CA THR A 242 -3.11 -3.44 8.90
C THR A 242 -3.48 -2.24 9.77
N TYR A 243 -2.56 -1.76 10.60
CA TYR A 243 -2.80 -0.59 11.45
C TYR A 243 -3.16 0.65 10.63
N MET A 244 -2.36 1.00 9.63
CA MET A 244 -2.60 2.18 8.80
C MET A 244 -3.89 2.04 7.97
N GLY A 245 -4.14 0.86 7.46
CA GLY A 245 -5.29 0.58 6.62
C GLY A 245 -6.61 0.62 7.40
N VAL A 246 -6.67 0.03 8.59
CA VAL A 246 -7.85 0.11 9.47
C VAL A 246 -8.16 1.56 9.86
N ASN A 247 -7.12 2.35 10.18
CA ASN A 247 -7.29 3.79 10.43
C ASN A 247 -7.84 4.56 9.21
N SER A 248 -7.72 3.95 8.02
CA SER A 248 -8.15 4.52 6.74
C SER A 248 -9.51 3.98 6.26
N ASN A 249 -10.17 3.12 7.04
CA ASN A 249 -11.47 2.57 6.68
C ASN A 249 -12.49 3.69 6.36
N GLY A 250 -13.21 3.52 5.26
CA GLY A 250 -14.16 4.49 4.72
C GLY A 250 -13.56 5.47 3.71
N ALA A 251 -12.23 5.53 3.55
CA ALA A 251 -11.60 6.29 2.48
C ALA A 251 -11.93 5.72 1.11
N THR A 252 -12.02 6.58 0.10
CA THR A 252 -12.15 6.13 -1.29
C THR A 252 -10.76 5.83 -1.86
N LEU A 253 -10.57 4.64 -2.41
CA LEU A 253 -9.35 4.27 -3.12
C LEU A 253 -9.18 5.09 -4.40
N HIS A 254 -7.98 5.57 -4.63
CA HIS A 254 -7.54 6.21 -5.87
C HIS A 254 -6.20 5.59 -6.26
N THR A 255 -6.28 4.39 -6.87
CA THR A 255 -5.10 3.54 -7.05
C THR A 255 -5.11 2.81 -8.40
N PRO A 256 -3.94 2.68 -9.05
CA PRO A 256 -2.66 3.31 -8.70
C PRO A 256 -2.69 4.82 -8.84
N SER A 257 -2.18 5.53 -7.84
CA SER A 257 -2.08 6.98 -7.91
C SER A 257 -0.74 7.43 -8.50
N PHE A 258 -0.69 8.68 -8.95
CA PHE A 258 0.57 9.34 -9.26
C PHE A 258 1.06 10.12 -8.03
N LYS A 259 2.37 10.03 -7.74
CA LYS A 259 2.99 10.76 -6.62
C LYS A 259 4.22 11.52 -7.10
N ARG A 260 4.36 12.73 -6.57
CA ARG A 260 5.48 13.63 -6.83
C ARG A 260 6.78 13.11 -6.26
#